data_f2bcdeccef15537283f91de088bb62b4
#
_entry.id   f2bcdeccef15537283f91de088bb62b4
#
_cell.length_a   1.000
_cell.length_b   1.000
_cell.length_c   1.000
_cell.angle_alpha   90.00
_cell.angle_beta   90.00
_cell.angle_gamma   90.00
#
_symmetry.space_group_name_H-M   'P 1'
#
loop_
_entity.id
_entity.type
_entity.pdbx_description
1 polymer ?
#
loop_
_entity_poly.entity_id
_entity_poly.type
_entity_poly.pdbx_seq_one_letter_code
_entity_poly.pdbx_strand_id
1 'polypeptide(L)'
;MKFLVLWRIDLALVSGELARAIGRMPEYGQRLEQEGKVLARYHGVGAPGGAWIYDVDSHEEFEQLLGRAPVFNFAEYTVHALADMEPPTG
;
A
#
# COMPACT_ATOMS: atom_id res chain seq x y z
N MET A 1 -0.62 8.64 -11.96
CA MET A 1 -0.21 9.22 -10.67
C MET A 1 0.41 8.14 -9.81
N LYS A 2 1.55 8.44 -9.23
CA LYS A 2 2.24 7.46 -8.38
C LYS A 2 2.25 7.92 -6.93
N PHE A 3 2.04 6.97 -6.02
CA PHE A 3 2.04 7.22 -4.59
C PHE A 3 2.87 6.16 -3.88
N LEU A 4 3.77 6.60 -3.02
CA LEU A 4 4.43 5.73 -2.06
C LEU A 4 3.55 5.66 -0.81
N VAL A 5 3.15 4.47 -0.43
CA VAL A 5 2.34 4.23 0.76
C VAL A 5 3.17 3.42 1.75
N LEU A 6 3.46 4.03 2.88
CA LEU A 6 4.04 3.32 4.03
C LEU A 6 2.89 2.95 4.95
N TRP A 7 2.82 1.71 5.36
CA TRP A 7 1.77 1.28 6.28
C TRP A 7 2.36 0.45 7.41
N ARG A 8 1.75 0.59 8.58
CA ARG A 8 2.18 -0.12 9.78
C ARG A 8 0.95 -0.60 10.53
N ILE A 9 0.99 -1.87 10.96
CA ILE A 9 -0.08 -2.47 11.76
C ILE A 9 0.00 -1.91 13.18
N ASP A 10 -1.16 -1.53 13.71
CA ASP A 10 -1.28 -1.16 15.11
C ASP A 10 -1.41 -2.43 15.95
N LEU A 11 -0.33 -2.80 16.64
CA LEU A 11 -0.30 -4.01 17.46
C LEU A 11 -1.26 -3.97 18.65
N ALA A 12 -1.74 -2.79 19.03
CA ALA A 12 -2.77 -2.68 20.09
C ALA A 12 -4.11 -3.24 19.62
N LEU A 13 -4.31 -3.43 18.31
CA LEU A 13 -5.54 -3.97 17.72
C LEU A 13 -5.45 -5.47 17.42
N VAL A 14 -4.50 -6.17 18.03
CA VAL A 14 -4.32 -7.61 17.79
C VAL A 14 -5.60 -8.37 18.08
N SER A 15 -6.07 -9.14 17.08
CA SER A 15 -7.29 -9.93 17.13
C SER A 15 -7.24 -11.02 16.05
N GLY A 16 -8.17 -11.97 16.11
CA GLY A 16 -8.32 -12.96 15.04
C GLY A 16 -8.71 -12.32 13.72
N GLU A 17 -9.49 -11.23 13.77
CA GLU A 17 -9.87 -10.47 12.57
C GLU A 17 -8.66 -9.82 11.92
N LEU A 18 -7.77 -9.21 12.71
CA LEU A 18 -6.53 -8.65 12.20
C LEU A 18 -5.64 -9.73 11.57
N ALA A 19 -5.52 -10.89 12.21
CA ALA A 19 -4.72 -11.99 11.66
C ALA A 19 -5.25 -12.43 10.29
N ARG A 20 -6.57 -12.53 10.13
CA ARG A 20 -7.19 -12.86 8.85
C ARG A 20 -6.94 -11.78 7.80
N ALA A 21 -7.02 -10.50 8.20
CA ALA A 21 -6.76 -9.39 7.31
C ALA A 21 -5.31 -9.38 6.80
N ILE A 22 -4.36 -9.62 7.68
CA ILE A 22 -2.93 -9.73 7.31
C ILE A 22 -2.75 -10.88 6.32
N GLY A 23 -3.40 -12.01 6.54
CA GLY A 23 -3.31 -13.17 5.65
C GLY A 23 -3.83 -12.92 4.24
N ARG A 24 -4.70 -11.93 4.05
CA ARG A 24 -5.26 -11.57 2.73
C ARG A 24 -4.43 -10.52 1.98
N MET A 25 -3.52 -9.84 2.65
CA MET A 25 -2.74 -8.77 2.01
C MET A 25 -1.90 -9.25 0.83
N PRO A 26 -1.20 -10.40 0.89
CA PRO A 26 -0.42 -10.86 -0.25
C PRO A 26 -1.24 -11.06 -1.51
N GLU A 27 -2.42 -11.67 -1.40
CA GLU A 27 -3.31 -11.89 -2.55
C GLU A 27 -3.83 -10.57 -3.11
N TYR A 28 -4.24 -9.66 -2.24
CA TYR A 28 -4.72 -8.34 -2.66
C TYR A 28 -3.63 -7.59 -3.42
N GLY A 29 -2.41 -7.55 -2.88
CA GLY A 29 -1.29 -6.88 -3.53
C GLY A 29 -0.89 -7.53 -4.85
N GLN A 30 -0.88 -8.85 -4.91
CA GLN A 30 -0.57 -9.57 -6.14
C GLN A 30 -1.60 -9.25 -7.24
N ARG A 31 -2.86 -9.19 -6.90
CA ARG A 31 -3.92 -8.83 -7.84
C ARG A 31 -3.72 -7.42 -8.38
N LEU A 32 -3.41 -6.46 -7.52
CA LEU A 32 -3.16 -5.08 -7.95
C LEU A 32 -1.90 -4.97 -8.81
N GLU A 33 -0.88 -5.77 -8.55
CA GLU A 33 0.29 -5.84 -9.42
C GLU A 33 -0.06 -6.35 -10.81
N GLN A 34 -0.89 -7.40 -10.87
CA GLN A 34 -1.34 -7.96 -12.15
C GLN A 34 -2.18 -6.95 -12.94
N GLU A 35 -2.93 -6.11 -12.27
CA GLU A 35 -3.74 -5.05 -12.88
C GLU A 35 -2.93 -3.78 -13.21
N GLY A 36 -1.65 -3.75 -12.86
CA GLY A 36 -0.79 -2.59 -13.09
C GLY A 36 -1.02 -1.43 -12.13
N LYS A 37 -1.77 -1.65 -11.03
CA LYS A 37 -2.09 -0.60 -10.06
C LYS A 37 -1.09 -0.50 -8.93
N VAL A 38 -0.27 -1.52 -8.73
CA VAL A 38 0.86 -1.51 -7.81
C VAL A 38 2.11 -1.89 -8.58
N LEU A 39 3.15 -1.06 -8.47
CA LEU A 39 4.41 -1.26 -9.19
C LEU A 39 5.41 -2.09 -8.37
N ALA A 40 5.40 -1.94 -7.06
CA ALA A 40 6.33 -2.64 -6.17
C ALA A 40 5.74 -2.74 -4.77
N ARG A 41 6.12 -3.80 -4.06
CA ARG A 41 5.72 -4.05 -2.69
C ARG A 41 6.91 -4.53 -1.88
N TYR A 42 7.05 -4.00 -0.67
CA TYR A 42 8.14 -4.35 0.23
C TYR A 42 7.61 -4.57 1.65
N HIS A 43 8.22 -5.51 2.36
CA HIS A 43 7.99 -5.69 3.80
C HIS A 43 8.80 -4.67 4.60
N GLY A 44 8.25 -4.22 5.72
CA GLY A 44 9.04 -3.51 6.71
C GLY A 44 9.94 -4.48 7.48
N VAL A 45 11.22 -4.18 7.55
CA VAL A 45 12.16 -4.98 8.35
C VAL A 45 12.09 -4.50 9.80
N GLY A 46 11.79 -5.43 10.71
CA GLY A 46 11.73 -5.13 12.15
C GLY A 46 10.42 -4.51 12.62
N ALA A 47 9.44 -4.33 11.74
CA ALA A 47 8.13 -3.80 12.11
C ALA A 47 7.05 -4.41 11.21
N PRO A 48 5.84 -4.69 11.74
CA PRO A 48 4.75 -5.22 10.93
C PRO A 48 4.17 -4.13 10.04
N GLY A 49 4.37 -4.26 8.73
CA GLY A 49 3.91 -3.29 7.75
C GLY A 49 4.68 -3.41 6.46
N GLY A 50 4.59 -2.40 5.64
CA GLY A 50 5.26 -2.42 4.36
C GLY A 50 5.30 -1.07 3.67
N ALA A 51 5.88 -1.10 2.47
CA ALA A 51 5.95 0.04 1.58
C ALA A 51 5.47 -0.42 0.20
N TRP A 52 4.40 0.17 -0.29
CA TRP A 52 3.84 -0.15 -1.61
C TRP A 52 3.87 1.08 -2.50
N ILE A 53 4.15 0.89 -3.77
CA ILE A 53 4.09 1.98 -4.75
C ILE A 53 2.87 1.73 -5.64
N TYR A 54 1.90 2.64 -5.58
CA TYR A 54 0.69 2.61 -6.39
C TYR A 54 0.88 3.45 -7.65
N ASP A 55 0.26 2.99 -8.74
CA ASP A 55 0.16 3.74 -10.00
C ASP A 55 -1.30 3.76 -10.41
N VAL A 56 -1.94 4.90 -10.30
CA VAL A 56 -3.38 5.06 -10.48
C VAL A 56 -3.69 6.22 -11.42
N ASP A 57 -4.93 6.25 -11.92
CA ASP A 57 -5.35 7.28 -12.87
C ASP A 57 -5.94 8.51 -12.20
N SER A 58 -6.38 8.39 -10.94
CA SER A 58 -7.02 9.48 -10.22
C SER A 58 -6.84 9.33 -8.71
N HIS A 59 -7.05 10.42 -7.98
CA HIS A 59 -7.06 10.38 -6.50
C HIS A 59 -8.21 9.51 -5.99
N GLU A 60 -9.34 9.52 -6.66
CA GLU A 60 -10.51 8.73 -6.30
C GLU A 60 -10.22 7.24 -6.42
N GLU A 61 -9.55 6.82 -7.48
CA GLU A 61 -9.12 5.43 -7.64
C GLU A 61 -8.16 5.03 -6.54
N PHE A 62 -7.19 5.88 -6.23
CA PHE A 62 -6.24 5.61 -5.15
C PHE A 62 -6.94 5.41 -3.82
N GLU A 63 -7.86 6.30 -3.48
CA GLU A 63 -8.63 6.21 -2.25
C GLU A 63 -9.43 4.92 -2.16
N GLN A 64 -10.05 4.51 -3.27
CA GLN A 64 -10.80 3.25 -3.33
C GLN A 64 -9.90 2.04 -3.12
N LEU A 65 -8.76 1.99 -3.78
CA LEU A 65 -7.83 0.87 -3.65
C LEU A 65 -7.24 0.78 -2.25
N LEU A 66 -6.90 1.91 -1.66
CA LEU A 66 -6.39 1.95 -0.30
C LEU A 66 -7.45 1.52 0.71
N GLY A 67 -8.69 2.02 0.54
CA GLY A 67 -9.80 1.68 1.43
C GLY A 67 -10.25 0.23 1.36
N ARG A 68 -9.98 -0.45 0.25
CA ARG A 68 -10.30 -1.88 0.07
C ARG A 68 -9.20 -2.81 0.57
N ALA A 69 -8.05 -2.27 0.95
CA ALA A 69 -6.97 -3.10 1.48
C ALA A 69 -7.45 -3.83 2.75
N PRO A 70 -7.21 -5.14 2.87
CA PRO A 70 -7.71 -5.92 4.00
C PRO A 70 -7.35 -5.37 5.37
N VAL A 71 -6.18 -4.75 5.50
CA VAL A 71 -5.71 -4.20 6.78
C VAL A 71 -6.05 -2.72 6.97
N PHE A 72 -6.88 -2.13 6.12
CA PHE A 72 -7.14 -0.68 6.15
C PHE A 72 -7.55 -0.19 7.54
N ASN A 73 -8.43 -0.91 8.23
CA ASN A 73 -8.94 -0.51 9.53
C ASN A 73 -7.97 -0.78 10.69
N PHE A 74 -6.85 -1.46 10.43
CA PHE A 74 -5.91 -1.90 11.45
C PHE A 74 -4.52 -1.27 11.29
N ALA A 75 -4.35 -0.40 10.33
CA ALA A 75 -3.04 0.14 9.98
C ALA A 75 -3.05 1.67 9.98
N GLU A 76 -1.90 2.23 10.27
CA GLU A 76 -1.62 3.63 10.03
C GLU A 76 -0.96 3.76 8.66
N TYR A 77 -1.32 4.79 7.91
CA TYR A 77 -0.81 5.02 6.56
C TYR A 77 -0.10 6.36 6.48
N THR A 78 1.05 6.37 5.81
CA THR A 78 1.72 7.60 5.40
C THR A 78 1.81 7.57 3.87
N VAL A 79 1.31 8.62 3.22
CA VAL A 79 1.20 8.68 1.78
C VAL A 79 2.08 9.80 1.24
N HIS A 80 2.90 9.47 0.25
CA HIS A 80 3.73 10.44 -0.43
C HIS A 80 3.41 10.41 -1.92
N ALA A 81 3.00 11.55 -2.47
CA ALA A 81 2.84 11.68 -3.92
C ALA A 81 4.21 11.71 -4.57
N LEU A 82 4.38 10.96 -5.64
CA LEU A 82 5.63 10.84 -6.36
C LEU A 82 5.49 11.45 -7.76
N ALA A 83 6.55 12.07 -8.21
CA ALA A 83 6.66 12.54 -9.59
C ALA A 83 7.91 11.93 -10.21
N ASP A 84 7.83 11.65 -11.51
CA ASP A 84 8.99 11.17 -12.23
C ASP A 84 10.07 12.25 -12.25
N MET A 85 11.32 11.84 -12.10
CA MET A 85 12.43 12.77 -12.28
C MET A 85 12.59 13.10 -13.74
N GLU A 86 12.70 14.38 -14.06
CA GLU A 86 13.03 14.79 -15.42
C GLU A 86 14.50 14.49 -15.70
N PRO A 87 14.84 14.03 -16.92
CA PRO A 87 16.23 13.86 -17.28
C PRO A 87 16.95 15.22 -17.24
N PRO A 88 18.24 15.25 -16.86
CA PRO A 88 18.98 16.50 -16.83
C PRO A 88 19.04 17.12 -18.24
N THR A 89 18.69 18.39 -18.30
CA THR A 89 18.82 19.19 -19.52
C THR A 89 20.24 19.70 -19.58
N GLY A 90 20.99 19.17 -20.52
CA GLY A 90 22.32 19.53 -20.53
C GLY A 90 23.07 19.86 -21.60
#